data_293d48d55770cb47bd77bbb859670210
#
_entry.id   293d48d55770cb47bd77bbb859670210
#
_cell.length_a   1.000
_cell.length_b   1.000
_cell.length_c   1.000
_cell.angle_alpha   90.00
_cell.angle_beta   90.00
_cell.angle_gamma   90.00
#
_symmetry.space_group_name_H-M   'P 1'
#
loop_
_entity.id
_entity.type
_entity.pdbx_description
1 polymer ?
#
loop_
_entity_poly.entity_id
_entity_poly.type
_entity_poly.pdbx_seq_one_letter_code
_entity_poly.pdbx_strand_id
1 'polypeptide(L)'
;MKLADLIRALSGIICEISCHDDPAITGVTNNTAKVVPGALFCAIKGAKFDGHEYLTQAVDAGAAALVISRDWQGTTPEGIAVIRVSDSYLAWGILCAEAQGKPADSLGLLAVTGTNGKTSTAILTHHFLTSCGRKCGLLTTVFNDVCDGTRTPAVNTMPDAAALQALFKQLQQNRAEFVAMECSSHGLAQSRSGSAKYACAIFTNLTGDHLDYHGTMEAYYQAKKKLFTDFAAPDQTAIINVDDEYGKRLYDELAGRKRVSISFKEKTADCFVSNVVMSANGTTFDMTLDGRIYGLKIRLTGLHNVCNLVCALLAAQSVGLTVEDLIRAAETAPPAPGRLESFPLPNGAHAFVDYAHTDDALLRVTAALNALKTKNARLITVFGCGGDRDRTKRPRMGKAATENSNFTIITSDNPRTEDPLQIIADILPGITDGAPYEVEPDRAKAIAKALAMTEKDDIVLIAGKGHEDYQDIMGVKHHFDDREEVRKFIGERR
;
A
#
# COMPACT_ATOMS: atom_id res chain seq x y z
N MET A 1 31.32 0.76 13.28
CA MET A 1 30.57 1.25 14.47
C MET A 1 31.09 0.52 15.70
N LYS A 2 30.99 1.10 16.90
CA LYS A 2 31.26 0.36 18.13
C LYS A 2 30.04 -0.39 18.62
N LEU A 3 30.20 -1.54 19.25
CA LEU A 3 29.09 -2.28 19.85
C LEU A 3 28.37 -1.45 20.91
N ALA A 4 29.10 -0.69 21.71
CA ALA A 4 28.54 0.21 22.73
C ALA A 4 27.55 1.26 22.15
N ASP A 5 27.77 1.76 20.93
CA ASP A 5 26.83 2.71 20.29
C ASP A 5 25.52 2.02 19.92
N LEU A 6 25.59 0.77 19.41
CA LEU A 6 24.42 -0.03 19.10
C LEU A 6 23.65 -0.45 20.37
N ILE A 7 24.37 -0.82 21.44
CA ILE A 7 23.75 -1.07 22.74
C ILE A 7 22.99 0.15 23.25
N ARG A 8 23.58 1.34 23.15
CA ARG A 8 22.89 2.59 23.54
C ARG A 8 21.61 2.82 22.75
N ALA A 9 21.64 2.56 21.46
CA ALA A 9 20.45 2.69 20.61
C ALA A 9 19.33 1.70 21.00
N LEU A 10 19.68 0.52 21.48
CA LEU A 10 18.74 -0.51 21.95
C LEU A 10 18.30 -0.35 23.41
N SER A 11 18.79 0.64 24.16
CA SER A 11 18.64 0.76 25.62
C SER A 11 17.20 0.61 26.14
N GLY A 12 16.19 1.05 25.36
CA GLY A 12 14.76 0.95 25.72
C GLY A 12 14.18 -0.47 25.66
N ILE A 13 14.88 -1.43 25.06
CA ILE A 13 14.39 -2.82 24.84
C ILE A 13 15.35 -3.89 25.30
N ILE A 14 16.52 -3.51 25.84
CA ILE A 14 17.49 -4.49 26.38
C ILE A 14 16.98 -5.05 27.70
N CYS A 15 17.08 -6.37 27.83
CA CYS A 15 16.77 -7.11 29.05
C CYS A 15 18.03 -7.57 29.76
N GLU A 16 19.07 -7.98 28.99
CA GLU A 16 20.33 -8.51 29.52
C GLU A 16 21.44 -8.30 28.49
N ILE A 17 22.66 -8.08 28.99
CA ILE A 17 23.86 -8.01 28.17
C ILE A 17 24.92 -8.92 28.79
N SER A 18 25.46 -9.83 27.98
CA SER A 18 26.68 -10.59 28.29
C SER A 18 27.76 -10.16 27.32
N CYS A 19 28.63 -9.25 27.75
CA CYS A 19 29.68 -8.68 26.92
C CYS A 19 30.93 -8.47 27.73
N HIS A 20 32.09 -8.91 27.26
CA HIS A 20 33.39 -8.71 27.89
C HIS A 20 34.21 -7.62 27.21
N ASP A 21 33.94 -7.33 25.93
CA ASP A 21 34.67 -6.39 25.09
C ASP A 21 33.73 -5.49 24.29
N ASP A 22 34.26 -4.37 23.75
CA ASP A 22 33.54 -3.47 22.85
C ASP A 22 34.08 -3.61 21.40
N PRO A 23 33.75 -4.72 20.70
CA PRO A 23 34.28 -4.95 19.38
C PRO A 23 33.79 -3.93 18.36
N ALA A 24 34.64 -3.68 17.37
CA ALA A 24 34.24 -2.91 16.19
C ALA A 24 33.24 -3.73 15.33
N ILE A 25 32.04 -3.19 15.13
CA ILE A 25 31.01 -3.82 14.31
C ILE A 25 31.14 -3.34 12.86
N THR A 26 31.37 -4.29 11.95
CA THR A 26 31.54 -4.02 10.50
C THR A 26 30.20 -3.86 9.77
N GLY A 27 29.12 -4.46 10.27
CA GLY A 27 27.78 -4.37 9.73
C GLY A 27 26.76 -5.10 10.58
N VAL A 28 25.49 -4.97 10.24
CA VAL A 28 24.37 -5.67 10.91
C VAL A 28 23.64 -6.54 9.92
N THR A 29 23.25 -7.75 10.33
CA THR A 29 22.49 -8.68 9.47
C THR A 29 21.60 -9.61 10.29
N ASN A 30 20.50 -10.05 9.71
CA ASN A 30 19.63 -11.12 10.22
C ASN A 30 19.67 -12.37 9.32
N ASN A 31 20.62 -12.43 8.38
CA ASN A 31 20.79 -13.53 7.44
C ASN A 31 22.23 -14.08 7.55
N THR A 32 22.37 -15.36 7.91
CA THR A 32 23.68 -16.00 8.08
C THR A 32 24.53 -15.98 6.81
N ALA A 33 23.91 -16.08 5.63
CA ALA A 33 24.63 -16.00 4.36
C ALA A 33 25.25 -14.60 4.08
N LYS A 34 24.87 -13.58 4.85
CA LYS A 34 25.38 -12.20 4.75
C LYS A 34 26.27 -11.81 5.93
N VAL A 35 26.57 -12.76 6.82
CA VAL A 35 27.51 -12.51 7.90
C VAL A 35 28.92 -12.36 7.32
N VAL A 36 29.61 -11.30 7.71
CA VAL A 36 31.01 -11.05 7.42
C VAL A 36 31.76 -10.92 8.74
N PRO A 37 33.12 -11.14 8.79
CA PRO A 37 33.88 -10.97 10.01
C PRO A 37 33.62 -9.62 10.69
N GLY A 38 33.31 -9.66 11.98
CA GLY A 38 32.98 -8.48 12.78
C GLY A 38 31.51 -8.04 12.68
N ALA A 39 30.64 -8.76 11.99
CA ALA A 39 29.20 -8.41 11.90
C ALA A 39 28.47 -8.63 13.24
N LEU A 40 27.42 -7.85 13.49
CA LEU A 40 26.40 -8.15 14.49
C LEU A 40 25.27 -8.93 13.83
N PHE A 41 24.98 -10.12 14.33
CA PHE A 41 23.85 -10.93 13.87
C PHE A 41 22.63 -10.78 14.77
N CYS A 42 21.48 -10.38 14.19
CA CYS A 42 20.22 -10.25 14.90
C CYS A 42 19.30 -11.43 14.59
N ALA A 43 19.09 -12.33 15.56
CA ALA A 43 18.19 -13.44 15.44
C ALA A 43 16.73 -12.99 15.56
N ILE A 44 15.93 -13.32 14.56
CA ILE A 44 14.50 -13.03 14.51
C ILE A 44 13.72 -14.31 14.30
N LYS A 45 12.66 -14.51 15.07
CA LYS A 45 11.71 -15.61 14.85
C LYS A 45 10.73 -15.21 13.74
N GLY A 46 10.99 -15.68 12.53
CA GLY A 46 10.10 -15.49 11.37
C GLY A 46 8.96 -16.52 11.34
N ALA A 47 8.07 -16.39 10.35
CA ALA A 47 6.94 -17.31 10.18
C ALA A 47 7.36 -18.73 9.74
N LYS A 48 8.47 -18.86 9.00
CA LYS A 48 8.96 -20.16 8.45
C LYS A 48 10.26 -20.64 9.09
N PHE A 49 11.10 -19.73 9.57
CA PHE A 49 12.42 -20.01 10.11
C PHE A 49 12.63 -19.22 11.40
N ASP A 50 13.28 -19.82 12.37
CA ASP A 50 13.71 -19.15 13.60
C ASP A 50 15.21 -18.85 13.48
N GLY A 51 15.57 -17.55 13.43
CA GLY A 51 16.95 -17.08 13.34
C GLY A 51 17.83 -17.56 14.51
N HIS A 52 17.23 -17.90 15.65
CA HIS A 52 17.95 -18.40 16.82
C HIS A 52 18.53 -19.80 16.61
N GLU A 53 18.03 -20.59 15.68
CA GLU A 53 18.58 -21.90 15.32
C GLU A 53 19.92 -21.80 14.58
N TYR A 54 20.30 -20.60 14.13
CA TYR A 54 21.47 -20.34 13.29
C TYR A 54 22.58 -19.54 14.02
N LEU A 55 22.52 -19.40 15.35
CA LEU A 55 23.50 -18.63 16.11
C LEU A 55 24.93 -19.16 15.96
N THR A 56 25.11 -20.47 16.08
CA THR A 56 26.43 -21.12 15.89
C THR A 56 26.98 -20.86 14.49
N GLN A 57 26.14 -21.00 13.45
CA GLN A 57 26.54 -20.73 12.08
C GLN A 57 26.94 -19.25 11.88
N ALA A 58 26.23 -18.32 12.52
CA ALA A 58 26.59 -16.91 12.46
C ALA A 58 27.94 -16.63 13.10
N VAL A 59 28.25 -17.27 14.24
CA VAL A 59 29.56 -17.16 14.93
C VAL A 59 30.66 -17.77 14.08
N ASP A 60 30.45 -18.96 13.53
CA ASP A 60 31.41 -19.62 12.65
C ASP A 60 31.72 -18.80 11.39
N ALA A 61 30.75 -18.04 10.91
CA ALA A 61 30.91 -17.09 9.79
C ALA A 61 31.59 -15.76 10.22
N GLY A 62 31.92 -15.59 11.51
CA GLY A 62 32.68 -14.45 12.02
C GLY A 62 31.84 -13.34 12.65
N ALA A 63 30.61 -13.60 13.08
CA ALA A 63 29.87 -12.62 13.87
C ALA A 63 30.61 -12.25 15.15
N ALA A 64 30.70 -10.96 15.48
CA ALA A 64 31.34 -10.43 16.69
C ALA A 64 30.34 -10.22 17.84
N ALA A 65 29.05 -10.16 17.54
CA ALA A 65 28.00 -9.98 18.53
C ALA A 65 26.68 -10.59 18.04
N LEU A 66 25.83 -10.99 18.99
CA LEU A 66 24.50 -11.56 18.75
C LEU A 66 23.43 -10.70 19.44
N VAL A 67 22.32 -10.44 18.75
CA VAL A 67 21.08 -9.95 19.36
C VAL A 67 20.03 -11.06 19.27
N ILE A 68 19.45 -11.42 20.42
CA ILE A 68 18.51 -12.53 20.56
C ILE A 68 17.26 -12.09 21.36
N SER A 69 16.14 -12.80 21.16
CA SER A 69 14.93 -12.57 21.96
C SER A 69 15.15 -13.04 23.41
N ARG A 70 14.64 -12.29 24.39
CA ARG A 70 14.64 -12.71 25.80
C ARG A 70 13.88 -14.02 26.03
N ASP A 71 12.85 -14.28 25.23
CA ASP A 71 11.98 -15.45 25.39
C ASP A 71 12.60 -16.74 24.83
N TRP A 72 13.70 -16.61 24.09
CA TRP A 72 14.44 -17.77 23.59
C TRP A 72 15.30 -18.39 24.69
N GLN A 73 15.12 -19.70 24.93
CA GLN A 73 15.70 -20.45 26.04
C GLN A 73 16.88 -21.38 25.63
N GLY A 74 17.33 -21.32 24.37
CA GLY A 74 18.45 -22.14 23.89
C GLY A 74 19.79 -21.64 24.40
N THR A 75 20.83 -22.42 24.10
CA THR A 75 22.22 -22.15 24.51
C THR A 75 22.89 -21.18 23.50
N THR A 76 23.49 -20.13 24.00
CA THR A 76 24.31 -19.22 23.18
C THR A 76 25.74 -19.75 23.06
N PRO A 77 26.42 -19.54 21.91
CA PRO A 77 27.85 -19.82 21.78
C PRO A 77 28.67 -19.04 22.84
N GLU A 78 29.74 -19.66 23.35
CA GLU A 78 30.64 -19.04 24.33
C GLU A 78 31.58 -18.03 23.67
N GLY A 79 32.06 -17.06 24.47
CA GLY A 79 33.13 -16.12 24.05
C GLY A 79 32.65 -15.01 23.10
N ILE A 80 31.35 -14.84 22.88
CA ILE A 80 30.77 -13.80 22.04
C ILE A 80 29.86 -12.86 22.85
N ALA A 81 29.80 -11.60 22.45
CA ALA A 81 28.87 -10.64 23.04
C ALA A 81 27.44 -11.02 22.69
N VAL A 82 26.56 -11.12 23.70
CA VAL A 82 25.13 -11.44 23.52
C VAL A 82 24.28 -10.35 24.16
N ILE A 83 23.33 -9.83 23.39
CA ILE A 83 22.35 -8.83 23.82
C ILE A 83 20.97 -9.45 23.74
N ARG A 84 20.30 -9.61 24.89
CA ARG A 84 18.89 -10.08 24.96
C ARG A 84 17.95 -8.90 24.94
N VAL A 85 16.96 -8.94 24.04
CA VAL A 85 15.99 -7.85 23.83
C VAL A 85 14.56 -8.36 24.02
N SER A 86 13.67 -7.46 24.44
CA SER A 86 12.23 -7.73 24.60
C SER A 86 11.50 -7.86 23.25
N ASP A 87 11.99 -7.19 22.20
CA ASP A 87 11.43 -7.22 20.84
C ASP A 87 12.55 -7.27 19.80
N SER A 88 12.78 -8.44 19.22
CA SER A 88 13.84 -8.66 18.23
C SER A 88 13.54 -8.02 16.87
N TYR A 89 12.25 -7.82 16.51
CA TYR A 89 11.88 -7.10 15.30
C TYR A 89 12.21 -5.60 15.44
N LEU A 90 11.87 -5.00 16.58
CA LEU A 90 12.20 -3.60 16.84
C LEU A 90 13.72 -3.42 16.93
N ALA A 91 14.44 -4.34 17.59
CA ALA A 91 15.89 -4.33 17.63
C ALA A 91 16.50 -4.33 16.22
N TRP A 92 16.03 -5.21 15.35
CA TRP A 92 16.48 -5.27 13.96
C TRP A 92 16.24 -3.96 13.21
N GLY A 93 15.04 -3.39 13.34
CA GLY A 93 14.73 -2.09 12.73
C GLY A 93 15.66 -0.95 13.21
N ILE A 94 15.90 -0.88 14.52
CA ILE A 94 16.83 0.09 15.12
C ILE A 94 18.26 -0.11 14.60
N LEU A 95 18.76 -1.35 14.61
CA LEU A 95 20.11 -1.68 14.14
C LEU A 95 20.31 -1.30 12.67
N CYS A 96 19.30 -1.55 11.81
CA CYS A 96 19.34 -1.13 10.42
C CYS A 96 19.40 0.39 10.26
N ALA A 97 18.65 1.14 11.08
CA ALA A 97 18.67 2.61 11.08
C ALA A 97 20.04 3.14 11.50
N GLU A 98 20.60 2.61 12.60
CA GLU A 98 21.94 2.99 13.09
C GLU A 98 23.03 2.73 12.05
N ALA A 99 22.98 1.54 11.40
CA ALA A 99 23.94 1.16 10.38
C ALA A 99 23.95 2.11 9.16
N GLN A 100 22.81 2.76 8.87
CA GLN A 100 22.67 3.74 7.79
C GLN A 100 22.85 5.20 8.27
N GLY A 101 23.09 5.43 9.57
CA GLY A 101 23.23 6.76 10.16
C GLY A 101 21.91 7.49 10.35
N LYS A 102 20.84 6.77 10.65
CA LYS A 102 19.48 7.29 10.93
C LYS A 102 18.95 8.25 9.85
N PRO A 103 18.90 7.85 8.59
CA PRO A 103 18.54 8.75 7.50
C PRO A 103 17.14 9.34 7.64
N ALA A 104 16.23 8.64 8.30
CA ALA A 104 14.84 9.07 8.53
C ALA A 104 14.74 10.34 9.39
N ASP A 105 15.73 10.63 10.25
CA ASP A 105 15.69 11.79 11.16
C ASP A 105 15.72 13.14 10.41
N SER A 106 16.18 13.14 9.16
CA SER A 106 16.22 14.32 8.29
C SER A 106 15.06 14.43 7.31
N LEU A 107 14.11 13.50 7.36
CA LEU A 107 12.99 13.39 6.40
C LEU A 107 11.65 13.62 7.10
N GLY A 108 10.80 14.46 6.50
CA GLY A 108 9.40 14.58 6.91
C GLY A 108 8.59 13.38 6.43
N LEU A 109 8.40 12.37 7.29
CA LEU A 109 7.69 11.14 6.91
C LEU A 109 6.17 11.31 7.04
N LEU A 110 5.45 11.15 5.92
CA LEU A 110 3.98 11.12 5.86
C LEU A 110 3.54 9.72 5.46
N ALA A 111 2.85 9.02 6.35
CA ALA A 111 2.52 7.62 6.15
C ALA A 111 1.00 7.39 6.11
N VAL A 112 0.59 6.43 5.29
CA VAL A 112 -0.80 5.98 5.23
C VAL A 112 -0.90 4.51 5.54
N THR A 113 -1.86 4.16 6.41
CA THR A 113 -2.26 2.79 6.69
C THR A 113 -3.78 2.63 6.56
N GLY A 114 -4.22 1.40 6.50
CA GLY A 114 -5.62 0.99 6.29
C GLY A 114 -5.68 -0.32 5.54
N THR A 115 -6.87 -0.88 5.33
CA THR A 115 -7.03 -2.04 4.44
C THR A 115 -6.96 -1.58 2.99
N ASN A 116 -7.75 -0.60 2.61
CA ASN A 116 -7.86 -0.07 1.25
C ASN A 116 -7.45 1.42 1.20
N GLY A 117 -7.10 1.91 0.00
CA GLY A 117 -6.79 3.32 -0.26
C GLY A 117 -5.36 3.76 0.00
N LYS A 118 -4.48 2.92 0.56
CA LYS A 118 -3.08 3.27 0.89
C LYS A 118 -2.30 3.84 -0.31
N THR A 119 -2.25 3.09 -1.39
CA THR A 119 -1.49 3.46 -2.60
C THR A 119 -2.00 4.77 -3.20
N SER A 120 -3.31 4.90 -3.37
CA SER A 120 -3.92 6.13 -3.89
C SER A 120 -3.61 7.33 -3.00
N THR A 121 -3.76 7.18 -1.68
CA THR A 121 -3.49 8.27 -0.73
C THR A 121 -2.01 8.66 -0.71
N ALA A 122 -1.08 7.70 -0.75
CA ALA A 122 0.36 8.00 -0.80
C ALA A 122 0.75 8.74 -2.09
N ILE A 123 0.25 8.28 -3.25
CA ILE A 123 0.47 8.95 -4.54
C ILE A 123 -0.11 10.36 -4.55
N LEU A 124 -1.31 10.55 -4.02
CA LEU A 124 -1.95 11.86 -3.92
C LEU A 124 -1.20 12.78 -2.95
N THR A 125 -0.71 12.27 -1.82
CA THR A 125 0.15 13.04 -0.89
C THR A 125 1.43 13.50 -1.58
N HIS A 126 2.09 12.60 -2.30
CA HIS A 126 3.28 12.93 -3.10
C HIS A 126 2.96 13.98 -4.17
N HIS A 127 1.82 13.83 -4.89
CA HIS A 127 1.38 14.80 -5.89
C HIS A 127 1.18 16.19 -5.28
N PHE A 128 0.48 16.32 -4.16
CA PHE A 128 0.27 17.60 -3.49
C PHE A 128 1.59 18.28 -3.11
N LEU A 129 2.50 17.55 -2.48
CA LEU A 129 3.80 18.08 -2.07
C LEU A 129 4.61 18.53 -3.28
N THR A 130 4.72 17.72 -4.32
CA THR A 130 5.53 18.03 -5.51
C THR A 130 4.93 19.14 -6.36
N SER A 131 3.59 19.19 -6.52
CA SER A 131 2.89 20.27 -7.24
C SER A 131 3.04 21.63 -6.54
N CYS A 132 3.27 21.62 -5.21
CA CYS A 132 3.57 22.83 -4.43
C CYS A 132 5.08 23.06 -4.26
N GLY A 133 5.92 22.48 -5.11
CA GLY A 133 7.36 22.74 -5.17
C GLY A 133 8.20 22.06 -4.07
N ARG A 134 7.62 21.12 -3.28
CA ARG A 134 8.39 20.41 -2.23
C ARG A 134 9.00 19.13 -2.81
N LYS A 135 10.24 18.85 -2.47
CA LYS A 135 10.92 17.64 -2.91
C LYS A 135 10.49 16.46 -2.06
N CYS A 136 9.67 15.58 -2.63
CA CYS A 136 9.04 14.46 -1.93
C CYS A 136 9.36 13.13 -2.62
N GLY A 137 9.84 12.16 -1.85
CA GLY A 137 9.93 10.77 -2.31
C GLY A 137 8.61 10.03 -2.15
N LEU A 138 8.51 8.87 -2.81
CA LEU A 138 7.32 8.03 -2.76
C LEU A 138 7.71 6.57 -2.58
N LEU A 139 7.14 5.90 -1.56
CA LEU A 139 7.35 4.47 -1.32
C LEU A 139 5.98 3.78 -1.26
N THR A 140 5.67 2.96 -2.28
CA THR A 140 4.35 2.32 -2.43
C THR A 140 4.46 0.83 -2.78
N THR A 141 3.32 0.18 -2.91
CA THR A 141 3.23 -1.19 -3.43
C THR A 141 3.59 -1.28 -4.92
N VAL A 142 3.43 -0.20 -5.67
CA VAL A 142 3.57 -0.16 -7.13
C VAL A 142 5.01 0.16 -7.52
N PHE A 143 5.54 1.25 -7.04
CA PHE A 143 6.90 1.71 -7.32
C PHE A 143 7.44 2.58 -6.19
N ASN A 144 8.76 2.72 -6.18
CA ASN A 144 9.48 3.65 -5.34
C ASN A 144 10.06 4.78 -6.21
N ASP A 145 9.99 6.00 -5.69
CA ASP A 145 10.62 7.20 -6.24
C ASP A 145 11.51 7.80 -5.14
N VAL A 146 12.82 7.72 -5.34
CA VAL A 146 13.81 8.22 -4.37
C VAL A 146 14.36 9.60 -4.73
N CYS A 147 13.62 10.36 -5.54
CA CYS A 147 13.98 11.71 -6.00
C CYS A 147 15.26 11.78 -6.84
N ASP A 148 15.60 10.72 -7.55
CA ASP A 148 16.73 10.66 -8.49
C ASP A 148 16.32 10.80 -9.96
N GLY A 149 15.02 11.02 -10.21
CA GLY A 149 14.43 11.12 -11.54
C GLY A 149 13.99 9.79 -12.14
N THR A 150 14.12 8.68 -11.38
CA THR A 150 13.70 7.34 -11.81
C THR A 150 12.63 6.77 -10.88
N ARG A 151 11.83 5.83 -11.40
CA ARG A 151 10.90 5.03 -10.62
C ARG A 151 11.28 3.57 -10.72
N THR A 152 11.45 2.93 -9.58
CA THR A 152 11.79 1.50 -9.52
C THR A 152 10.60 0.69 -9.06
N PRO A 153 10.30 -0.48 -9.67
CA PRO A 153 9.24 -1.37 -9.20
C PRO A 153 9.42 -1.72 -7.72
N ALA A 154 8.34 -1.71 -6.97
CA ALA A 154 8.37 -2.11 -5.57
C ALA A 154 8.24 -3.63 -5.44
N VAL A 155 8.97 -4.23 -4.49
CA VAL A 155 8.86 -5.67 -4.20
C VAL A 155 7.73 -5.92 -3.20
N ASN A 156 7.55 -5.02 -2.23
CA ASN A 156 6.56 -5.11 -1.17
C ASN A 156 6.04 -3.72 -0.82
N THR A 157 4.81 -3.64 -0.30
CA THR A 157 4.19 -2.40 0.20
C THR A 157 5.08 -1.64 1.18
N MET A 158 5.70 -2.36 2.10
CA MET A 158 6.72 -1.84 3.02
C MET A 158 7.90 -2.82 2.99
N PRO A 159 9.05 -2.44 2.46
CA PRO A 159 10.24 -3.29 2.42
C PRO A 159 10.65 -3.81 3.80
N ASP A 160 11.54 -4.82 3.87
CA ASP A 160 12.17 -5.18 5.14
C ASP A 160 12.99 -4.02 5.71
N ALA A 161 13.34 -4.11 6.99
CA ALA A 161 13.97 -2.99 7.68
C ALA A 161 15.28 -2.53 7.02
N ALA A 162 16.11 -3.45 6.54
CA ALA A 162 17.38 -3.10 5.90
C ALA A 162 17.16 -2.36 4.58
N ALA A 163 16.26 -2.88 3.74
CA ALA A 163 15.92 -2.27 2.45
C ALA A 163 15.22 -0.91 2.64
N LEU A 164 14.34 -0.78 3.64
CA LEU A 164 13.66 0.48 3.94
C LEU A 164 14.65 1.56 4.38
N GLN A 165 15.59 1.24 5.26
CA GLN A 165 16.60 2.20 5.69
C GLN A 165 17.57 2.57 4.55
N ALA A 166 17.86 1.66 3.63
CA ALA A 166 18.61 1.95 2.41
C ALA A 166 17.87 2.94 1.50
N LEU A 167 16.55 2.80 1.34
CA LEU A 167 15.71 3.77 0.59
C LEU A 167 15.70 5.14 1.28
N PHE A 168 15.55 5.18 2.61
CA PHE A 168 15.64 6.45 3.35
C PHE A 168 17.03 7.10 3.17
N LYS A 169 18.10 6.29 3.11
CA LYS A 169 19.45 6.81 2.84
C LYS A 169 19.57 7.43 1.45
N GLN A 170 19.01 6.79 0.43
CA GLN A 170 18.99 7.36 -0.92
C GLN A 170 18.18 8.65 -0.97
N LEU A 171 17.00 8.69 -0.33
CA LEU A 171 16.17 9.90 -0.23
C LEU A 171 16.91 11.04 0.45
N GLN A 172 17.61 10.77 1.56
CA GLN A 172 18.46 11.75 2.26
C GLN A 172 19.57 12.27 1.33
N GLN A 173 20.29 11.38 0.65
CA GLN A 173 21.35 11.75 -0.29
C GLN A 173 20.83 12.59 -1.46
N ASN A 174 19.64 12.27 -1.95
CA ASN A 174 18.94 13.01 -2.99
C ASN A 174 18.25 14.27 -2.46
N ARG A 175 18.42 14.63 -1.19
CA ARG A 175 17.88 15.84 -0.56
C ARG A 175 16.36 15.92 -0.63
N ALA A 176 15.66 14.79 -0.44
CA ALA A 176 14.23 14.81 -0.23
C ALA A 176 13.90 15.57 1.06
N GLU A 177 12.85 16.39 1.03
CA GLU A 177 12.33 17.06 2.21
C GLU A 177 11.31 16.16 2.90
N PHE A 178 10.48 15.49 2.09
CA PHE A 178 9.39 14.64 2.54
C PHE A 178 9.44 13.27 1.89
N VAL A 179 8.74 12.33 2.53
CA VAL A 179 8.46 11.00 1.99
C VAL A 179 7.00 10.67 2.21
N ALA A 180 6.24 10.48 1.14
CA ALA A 180 4.90 9.90 1.20
C ALA A 180 5.03 8.37 1.09
N MET A 181 4.49 7.60 2.05
CA MET A 181 4.68 6.16 2.03
C MET A 181 3.49 5.36 2.55
N GLU A 182 3.37 4.15 2.02
CA GLU A 182 2.44 3.16 2.56
C GLU A 182 3.06 2.42 3.76
N CYS A 183 2.28 2.27 4.84
CA CYS A 183 2.64 1.40 5.95
C CYS A 183 1.69 0.21 6.02
N SER A 184 2.20 -0.99 5.71
CA SER A 184 1.44 -2.24 5.84
C SER A 184 1.35 -2.68 7.30
N SER A 185 0.29 -3.42 7.65
CA SER A 185 0.14 -3.98 9.01
C SER A 185 1.28 -4.94 9.38
N HIS A 186 1.75 -5.74 8.42
CA HIS A 186 2.93 -6.61 8.62
C HIS A 186 4.19 -5.78 8.93
N GLY A 187 4.43 -4.71 8.15
CA GLY A 187 5.58 -3.84 8.37
C GLY A 187 5.56 -3.13 9.71
N LEU A 188 4.36 -2.69 10.15
CA LEU A 188 4.17 -2.07 11.46
C LEU A 188 4.29 -3.09 12.60
N ALA A 189 3.70 -4.30 12.44
CA ALA A 189 3.83 -5.38 13.43
C ALA A 189 5.30 -5.81 13.61
N GLN A 190 6.05 -5.87 12.51
CA GLN A 190 7.47 -6.24 12.49
C GLN A 190 8.42 -5.04 12.72
N SER A 191 7.90 -3.89 13.10
CA SER A 191 8.70 -2.69 13.42
C SER A 191 9.74 -2.33 12.35
N ARG A 192 9.40 -2.53 11.04
CA ARG A 192 10.35 -2.36 9.93
C ARG A 192 10.92 -0.94 9.81
N SER A 193 10.19 0.08 10.32
CA SER A 193 10.66 1.47 10.37
C SER A 193 11.78 1.69 11.39
N GLY A 194 11.98 0.76 12.33
CA GLY A 194 12.95 0.92 13.42
C GLY A 194 12.63 2.11 14.31
N SER A 195 13.58 3.03 14.43
CA SER A 195 13.44 4.25 15.23
C SER A 195 12.76 5.42 14.51
N ALA A 196 12.39 5.27 13.21
CA ALA A 196 11.81 6.35 12.43
C ALA A 196 10.49 6.85 13.04
N LYS A 197 10.30 8.18 13.01
CA LYS A 197 9.11 8.86 13.52
C LYS A 197 8.37 9.56 12.40
N TYR A 198 7.04 9.39 12.38
CA TYR A 198 6.19 9.93 11.33
C TYR A 198 5.56 11.25 11.77
N ALA A 199 5.77 12.31 10.99
CA ALA A 199 5.22 13.65 11.22
C ALA A 199 3.71 13.70 10.91
N CYS A 200 3.25 12.90 9.96
CA CYS A 200 1.83 12.75 9.64
C CYS A 200 1.50 11.28 9.45
N ALA A 201 0.35 10.85 9.98
CA ALA A 201 -0.17 9.52 9.83
C ALA A 201 -1.64 9.54 9.40
N ILE A 202 -2.00 8.75 8.38
CA ILE A 202 -3.34 8.66 7.81
C ILE A 202 -3.92 7.27 8.07
N PHE A 203 -5.17 7.22 8.57
CA PHE A 203 -5.97 6.01 8.69
C PHE A 203 -7.18 6.07 7.75
N THR A 204 -7.20 5.22 6.74
CA THR A 204 -8.27 5.23 5.73
C THR A 204 -9.49 4.39 6.12
N ASN A 205 -9.28 3.12 6.49
CA ASN A 205 -10.32 2.17 6.88
C ASN A 205 -9.72 0.86 7.40
N LEU A 206 -10.57 0.01 8.02
CA LEU A 206 -10.21 -1.35 8.39
C LEU A 206 -11.35 -2.33 8.08
N THR A 207 -11.11 -3.23 7.16
CA THR A 207 -12.02 -4.34 6.82
C THR A 207 -11.28 -5.67 6.89
N GLY A 208 -11.98 -6.80 6.86
CA GLY A 208 -11.37 -8.12 6.99
C GLY A 208 -10.33 -8.40 5.90
N ASP A 209 -9.05 -8.52 6.32
CA ASP A 209 -7.91 -8.85 5.48
C ASP A 209 -6.76 -9.34 6.36
N HIS A 210 -5.82 -10.11 5.80
CA HIS A 210 -4.61 -10.58 6.51
C HIS A 210 -4.86 -11.30 7.85
N LEU A 211 -6.02 -11.95 8.02
CA LEU A 211 -6.35 -12.68 9.24
C LEU A 211 -5.56 -14.00 9.36
N ASP A 212 -5.02 -14.50 8.27
CA ASP A 212 -4.04 -15.60 8.23
C ASP A 212 -2.77 -15.26 9.01
N TYR A 213 -2.37 -13.98 9.03
CA TYR A 213 -1.20 -13.50 9.77
C TYR A 213 -1.56 -12.96 11.16
N HIS A 214 -2.60 -12.11 11.25
CA HIS A 214 -2.94 -11.41 12.48
C HIS A 214 -3.84 -12.23 13.42
N GLY A 215 -4.50 -13.27 12.91
CA GLY A 215 -5.43 -14.13 13.65
C GLY A 215 -6.78 -13.48 13.94
N THR A 216 -6.82 -12.22 14.38
CA THR A 216 -8.05 -11.49 14.73
C THR A 216 -8.06 -10.07 14.17
N MET A 217 -9.29 -9.51 14.01
CA MET A 217 -9.45 -8.09 13.63
C MET A 217 -8.84 -7.14 14.67
N GLU A 218 -8.87 -7.51 15.95
CA GLU A 218 -8.25 -6.71 17.00
C GLU A 218 -6.74 -6.65 16.88
N ALA A 219 -6.06 -7.79 16.65
CA ALA A 219 -4.62 -7.80 16.42
C ALA A 219 -4.23 -7.03 15.14
N TYR A 220 -5.06 -7.12 14.10
CA TYR A 220 -4.89 -6.36 12.87
C TYR A 220 -5.02 -4.85 13.10
N TYR A 221 -6.02 -4.42 13.89
CA TYR A 221 -6.18 -3.04 14.32
C TYR A 221 -4.98 -2.54 15.13
N GLN A 222 -4.57 -3.31 16.17
CA GLN A 222 -3.45 -2.94 17.03
C GLN A 222 -2.14 -2.80 16.25
N ALA A 223 -1.91 -3.65 15.25
CA ALA A 223 -0.74 -3.53 14.38
C ALA A 223 -0.73 -2.18 13.62
N LYS A 224 -1.87 -1.75 13.07
CA LYS A 224 -1.98 -0.46 12.37
C LYS A 224 -1.91 0.74 13.32
N LYS A 225 -2.47 0.61 14.53
CA LYS A 225 -2.45 1.64 15.56
C LYS A 225 -1.02 2.04 15.95
N LYS A 226 -0.03 1.13 15.87
CA LYS A 226 1.38 1.44 16.13
C LYS A 226 1.91 2.65 15.35
N LEU A 227 1.38 2.92 14.14
CA LEU A 227 1.75 4.11 13.36
C LEU A 227 1.42 5.42 14.09
N PHE A 228 0.39 5.42 14.91
CA PHE A 228 -0.14 6.58 15.64
C PHE A 228 0.34 6.63 17.10
N THR A 229 0.98 5.58 17.57
CA THR A 229 1.47 5.46 18.97
C THR A 229 2.98 5.29 19.02
N ASP A 230 3.49 4.13 18.61
CA ASP A 230 4.89 3.73 18.77
C ASP A 230 5.81 4.49 17.82
N PHE A 231 5.32 4.74 16.58
CA PHE A 231 6.06 5.42 15.52
C PHE A 231 5.67 6.89 15.35
N ALA A 232 4.81 7.42 16.20
CA ALA A 232 4.41 8.82 16.15
C ALA A 232 5.57 9.76 16.53
N ALA A 233 5.76 10.84 15.74
CA ALA A 233 6.55 11.98 16.18
C ALA A 233 5.82 12.72 17.32
N PRO A 234 6.52 13.48 18.17
CA PRO A 234 5.88 14.20 19.28
C PRO A 234 4.74 15.13 18.85
N ASP A 235 4.87 15.74 17.67
CA ASP A 235 3.94 16.70 17.06
C ASP A 235 3.15 16.10 15.88
N GLN A 236 3.11 14.76 15.77
CA GLN A 236 2.43 14.06 14.68
C GLN A 236 0.98 14.56 14.53
N THR A 237 0.58 14.84 13.28
CA THR A 237 -0.83 15.02 12.93
C THR A 237 -1.43 13.69 12.48
N ALA A 238 -2.44 13.21 13.20
CA ALA A 238 -3.21 12.01 12.83
C ALA A 238 -4.44 12.40 12.00
N ILE A 239 -4.57 11.91 10.77
CA ILE A 239 -5.70 12.15 9.88
C ILE A 239 -6.51 10.86 9.79
N ILE A 240 -7.80 10.92 10.15
CA ILE A 240 -8.58 9.71 10.41
C ILE A 240 -9.95 9.82 9.76
N ASN A 241 -10.28 8.86 8.91
CA ASN A 241 -11.64 8.67 8.40
C ASN A 241 -12.52 8.07 9.51
N VAL A 242 -13.40 8.89 10.10
CA VAL A 242 -14.28 8.49 11.20
C VAL A 242 -15.61 7.86 10.72
N ASP A 243 -15.86 7.79 9.43
CA ASP A 243 -16.96 7.01 8.86
C ASP A 243 -16.70 5.50 8.93
N ASP A 244 -15.44 5.09 9.15
CA ASP A 244 -15.02 3.73 9.46
C ASP A 244 -15.08 3.50 10.98
N GLU A 245 -15.63 2.37 11.41
CA GLU A 245 -15.81 2.05 12.85
C GLU A 245 -14.48 2.02 13.61
N TYR A 246 -13.45 1.39 13.03
CA TYR A 246 -12.12 1.37 13.64
C TYR A 246 -11.41 2.73 13.54
N GLY A 247 -11.70 3.52 12.50
CA GLY A 247 -11.25 4.90 12.40
C GLY A 247 -11.85 5.76 13.52
N LYS A 248 -13.15 5.66 13.77
CA LYS A 248 -13.81 6.35 14.87
C LYS A 248 -13.22 5.96 16.24
N ARG A 249 -13.04 4.65 16.47
CA ARG A 249 -12.38 4.13 17.67
C ARG A 249 -10.97 4.71 17.83
N LEU A 250 -10.15 4.70 16.76
CA LEU A 250 -8.80 5.25 16.79
C LEU A 250 -8.79 6.74 17.10
N TYR A 251 -9.72 7.49 16.49
CA TYR A 251 -9.88 8.92 16.77
C TYR A 251 -10.15 9.16 18.27
N ASP A 252 -11.03 8.40 18.90
CA ASP A 252 -11.35 8.52 20.32
C ASP A 252 -10.14 8.13 21.20
N GLU A 253 -9.46 7.03 20.90
CA GLU A 253 -8.27 6.55 21.61
C GLU A 253 -7.08 7.52 21.55
N LEU A 254 -7.01 8.38 20.53
CA LEU A 254 -5.98 9.42 20.37
C LEU A 254 -6.40 10.77 21.02
N ALA A 255 -7.36 10.78 21.93
CA ALA A 255 -7.72 12.00 22.68
C ALA A 255 -6.48 12.65 23.31
N GLY A 256 -6.36 13.98 23.17
CA GLY A 256 -5.20 14.74 23.64
C GLY A 256 -3.99 14.80 22.68
N ARG A 257 -4.05 14.10 21.54
CA ARG A 257 -3.08 14.25 20.46
C ARG A 257 -3.63 15.13 19.33
N LYS A 258 -2.75 15.70 18.52
CA LYS A 258 -3.14 16.45 17.32
C LYS A 258 -3.75 15.48 16.31
N ARG A 259 -5.04 15.63 16.04
CA ARG A 259 -5.83 14.74 15.17
C ARG A 259 -6.84 15.54 14.37
N VAL A 260 -7.18 15.03 13.18
CA VAL A 260 -8.16 15.61 12.26
C VAL A 260 -9.08 14.50 11.79
N SER A 261 -10.37 14.64 12.04
CA SER A 261 -11.42 13.73 11.56
C SER A 261 -11.89 14.12 10.16
N ILE A 262 -12.15 13.11 9.32
CA ILE A 262 -12.80 13.27 8.02
C ILE A 262 -14.09 12.47 8.04
N SER A 263 -15.18 13.08 7.57
CA SER A 263 -16.46 12.39 7.45
C SER A 263 -17.26 12.88 6.25
N PHE A 264 -18.04 11.97 5.67
CA PHE A 264 -19.12 12.24 4.69
C PHE A 264 -20.50 12.20 5.34
N LYS A 265 -20.58 11.83 6.62
CA LYS A 265 -21.82 11.63 7.38
C LYS A 265 -21.94 12.60 8.54
N GLU A 266 -20.87 12.78 9.33
CA GLU A 266 -20.87 13.57 10.55
C GLU A 266 -20.45 15.02 10.25
N LYS A 267 -21.41 15.96 10.25
CA LYS A 267 -21.16 17.41 10.01
C LYS A 267 -20.26 18.06 11.06
N THR A 268 -20.07 17.41 12.18
CA THR A 268 -19.23 17.88 13.29
C THR A 268 -17.78 17.45 13.17
N ALA A 269 -17.42 16.68 12.12
CA ALA A 269 -16.05 16.33 11.83
C ALA A 269 -15.22 17.59 11.49
N ASP A 270 -13.93 17.57 11.81
CA ASP A 270 -13.00 18.67 11.52
C ASP A 270 -12.96 18.99 10.02
N CYS A 271 -13.05 17.94 9.19
CA CYS A 271 -13.22 18.06 7.74
C CYS A 271 -14.48 17.30 7.31
N PHE A 272 -15.50 18.01 6.87
CA PHE A 272 -16.75 17.43 6.38
C PHE A 272 -16.86 17.54 4.87
N VAL A 273 -17.13 16.42 4.20
CA VAL A 273 -17.31 16.34 2.74
C VAL A 273 -18.79 16.18 2.42
N SER A 274 -19.29 17.03 1.53
CA SER A 274 -20.71 17.07 1.14
C SER A 274 -20.90 17.37 -0.34
N ASN A 275 -22.15 17.34 -0.82
CA ASN A 275 -22.55 17.68 -2.19
C ASN A 275 -21.73 16.94 -3.27
N VAL A 276 -21.41 15.66 -3.02
CA VAL A 276 -20.60 14.84 -3.93
C VAL A 276 -21.42 14.48 -5.17
N VAL A 277 -20.98 14.96 -6.33
CA VAL A 277 -21.56 14.63 -7.65
C VAL A 277 -20.49 13.92 -8.47
N MET A 278 -20.69 12.64 -8.74
CA MET A 278 -19.76 11.79 -9.48
C MET A 278 -20.22 11.60 -10.93
N SER A 279 -19.26 11.52 -11.83
CA SER A 279 -19.43 11.13 -13.23
C SER A 279 -18.23 10.34 -13.73
N ALA A 280 -18.31 9.77 -14.92
CA ALA A 280 -17.16 9.12 -15.56
C ALA A 280 -16.00 10.10 -15.85
N ASN A 281 -16.28 11.41 -15.94
CA ASN A 281 -15.30 12.47 -16.18
C ASN A 281 -14.67 13.06 -14.89
N GLY A 282 -15.03 12.54 -13.73
CA GLY A 282 -14.53 13.01 -12.43
C GLY A 282 -15.63 13.34 -11.44
N THR A 283 -15.25 14.01 -10.36
CA THR A 283 -16.12 14.28 -9.22
C THR A 283 -16.05 15.76 -8.82
N THR A 284 -17.20 16.37 -8.47
CA THR A 284 -17.28 17.65 -7.78
C THR A 284 -17.83 17.43 -6.39
N PHE A 285 -17.34 18.18 -5.40
CA PHE A 285 -17.80 18.09 -4.02
C PHE A 285 -17.44 19.35 -3.25
N ASP A 286 -18.08 19.54 -2.09
CA ASP A 286 -17.75 20.59 -1.14
C ASP A 286 -16.98 19.98 0.04
N MET A 287 -15.90 20.64 0.45
CA MET A 287 -15.10 20.33 1.63
C MET A 287 -15.25 21.47 2.64
N THR A 288 -15.82 21.21 3.80
CA THR A 288 -15.86 22.14 4.92
C THR A 288 -14.67 21.88 5.83
N LEU A 289 -13.81 22.87 6.02
CA LEU A 289 -12.61 22.81 6.87
C LEU A 289 -12.45 24.15 7.60
N ASP A 290 -12.22 24.12 8.91
CA ASP A 290 -12.10 25.31 9.76
C ASP A 290 -13.26 26.33 9.56
N GLY A 291 -14.49 25.82 9.39
CA GLY A 291 -15.70 26.59 9.19
C GLY A 291 -15.84 27.24 7.80
N ARG A 292 -14.91 27.01 6.88
CA ARG A 292 -14.98 27.48 5.49
C ARG A 292 -15.38 26.35 4.54
N ILE A 293 -16.13 26.68 3.51
CA ILE A 293 -16.54 25.74 2.46
C ILE A 293 -15.69 25.99 1.22
N TYR A 294 -15.08 24.93 0.72
CA TYR A 294 -14.28 24.91 -0.50
C TYR A 294 -14.94 23.97 -1.51
N GLY A 295 -15.29 24.48 -2.69
CA GLY A 295 -15.75 23.66 -3.82
C GLY A 295 -14.56 23.08 -4.56
N LEU A 296 -14.53 21.76 -4.75
CA LEU A 296 -13.48 21.06 -5.49
C LEU A 296 -14.04 20.37 -6.73
N LYS A 297 -13.22 20.34 -7.79
CA LYS A 297 -13.44 19.55 -8.99
C LYS A 297 -12.20 18.72 -9.26
N ILE A 298 -12.35 17.41 -9.33
CA ILE A 298 -11.24 16.47 -9.52
C ILE A 298 -11.53 15.52 -10.68
N ARG A 299 -10.47 14.98 -11.28
CA ARG A 299 -10.57 13.99 -12.36
C ARG A 299 -10.84 12.57 -11.85
N LEU A 300 -10.71 12.36 -10.55
CA LEU A 300 -10.89 11.05 -9.93
C LEU A 300 -12.38 10.76 -9.75
N THR A 301 -12.76 9.50 -9.96
CA THR A 301 -14.12 9.01 -9.80
C THR A 301 -14.21 8.04 -8.63
N GLY A 302 -15.34 8.04 -7.91
CA GLY A 302 -15.59 7.17 -6.76
C GLY A 302 -15.40 7.85 -5.41
N LEU A 303 -16.33 7.61 -4.49
CA LEU A 303 -16.36 8.22 -3.16
C LEU A 303 -15.08 7.92 -2.36
N HIS A 304 -14.53 6.69 -2.50
CA HIS A 304 -13.27 6.30 -1.88
C HIS A 304 -12.08 7.13 -2.38
N ASN A 305 -12.07 7.54 -3.66
CA ASN A 305 -11.03 8.41 -4.20
C ASN A 305 -11.16 9.85 -3.71
N VAL A 306 -12.38 10.34 -3.46
CA VAL A 306 -12.60 11.61 -2.78
C VAL A 306 -12.04 11.55 -1.36
N CYS A 307 -12.34 10.48 -0.61
CA CYS A 307 -11.79 10.28 0.73
C CYS A 307 -10.26 10.26 0.72
N ASN A 308 -9.65 9.47 -0.17
CA ASN A 308 -8.20 9.37 -0.30
C ASN A 308 -7.56 10.73 -0.62
N LEU A 309 -8.19 11.51 -1.52
CA LEU A 309 -7.70 12.83 -1.90
C LEU A 309 -7.80 13.83 -0.74
N VAL A 310 -8.91 13.86 -0.01
CA VAL A 310 -9.07 14.74 1.16
C VAL A 310 -8.08 14.35 2.26
N CYS A 311 -7.87 13.06 2.53
CA CYS A 311 -6.83 12.59 3.44
C CYS A 311 -5.44 13.10 3.05
N ALA A 312 -5.09 12.98 1.76
CA ALA A 312 -3.80 13.42 1.23
C ALA A 312 -3.64 14.95 1.27
N LEU A 313 -4.71 15.69 0.98
CA LEU A 313 -4.74 17.16 1.07
C LEU A 313 -4.45 17.61 2.51
N LEU A 314 -5.14 17.04 3.49
CA LEU A 314 -4.92 17.36 4.91
C LEU A 314 -3.52 16.96 5.39
N ALA A 315 -2.95 15.86 4.85
CA ALA A 315 -1.58 15.48 5.15
C ALA A 315 -0.58 16.53 4.63
N ALA A 316 -0.76 17.02 3.42
CA ALA A 316 0.07 18.07 2.85
C ALA A 316 -0.11 19.41 3.58
N GLN A 317 -1.35 19.75 4.00
CA GLN A 317 -1.64 20.90 4.84
C GLN A 317 -0.91 20.81 6.20
N SER A 318 -0.87 19.63 6.82
CA SER A 318 -0.26 19.43 8.14
C SER A 318 1.24 19.75 8.18
N VAL A 319 1.90 19.78 7.02
CA VAL A 319 3.32 20.13 6.88
C VAL A 319 3.54 21.52 6.26
N GLY A 320 2.51 22.38 6.31
CA GLY A 320 2.61 23.81 6.07
C GLY A 320 2.22 24.29 4.67
N LEU A 321 1.56 23.47 3.85
CA LEU A 321 1.00 23.95 2.57
C LEU A 321 -0.36 24.61 2.78
N THR A 322 -0.67 25.64 1.97
CA THR A 322 -1.95 26.35 2.05
C THR A 322 -3.09 25.57 1.40
N VAL A 323 -4.30 25.70 1.93
CA VAL A 323 -5.49 25.01 1.35
C VAL A 323 -5.73 25.46 -0.08
N GLU A 324 -5.51 26.71 -0.39
CA GLU A 324 -5.70 27.30 -1.72
C GLU A 324 -4.75 26.69 -2.76
N ASP A 325 -3.48 26.47 -2.41
CA ASP A 325 -2.51 25.79 -3.28
C ASP A 325 -2.89 24.32 -3.50
N LEU A 326 -3.35 23.67 -2.44
CA LEU A 326 -3.76 22.27 -2.49
C LEU A 326 -5.04 22.06 -3.32
N ILE A 327 -6.00 22.97 -3.27
CA ILE A 327 -7.20 22.94 -4.12
C ILE A 327 -6.81 23.04 -5.60
N ARG A 328 -5.90 23.96 -5.95
CA ARG A 328 -5.39 24.06 -7.33
C ARG A 328 -4.69 22.78 -7.78
N ALA A 329 -3.87 22.19 -6.90
CA ALA A 329 -3.19 20.94 -7.21
C ALA A 329 -4.18 19.76 -7.33
N ALA A 330 -5.31 19.77 -6.62
CA ALA A 330 -6.33 18.72 -6.69
C ALA A 330 -6.95 18.57 -8.10
N GLU A 331 -7.05 19.65 -8.88
CA GLU A 331 -7.60 19.61 -10.24
C GLU A 331 -6.78 18.74 -11.20
N THR A 332 -5.48 18.60 -10.94
CA THR A 332 -4.54 17.81 -11.75
C THR A 332 -4.12 16.50 -11.07
N ALA A 333 -4.74 16.17 -9.94
CA ALA A 333 -4.40 14.98 -9.18
C ALA A 333 -4.54 13.71 -10.03
N PRO A 334 -3.48 12.89 -10.17
CA PRO A 334 -3.50 11.70 -10.99
C PRO A 334 -4.23 10.56 -10.26
N PRO A 335 -4.88 9.64 -10.99
CA PRO A 335 -5.28 8.36 -10.41
C PRO A 335 -4.03 7.55 -10.01
N ALA A 336 -4.17 6.72 -9.00
CA ALA A 336 -3.16 5.70 -8.76
C ALA A 336 -3.21 4.66 -9.89
N PRO A 337 -2.07 4.22 -10.44
CA PRO A 337 -2.04 3.26 -11.53
C PRO A 337 -2.89 2.02 -11.24
N GLY A 338 -3.83 1.71 -12.13
CA GLY A 338 -4.71 0.56 -12.00
C GLY A 338 -5.64 0.57 -10.78
N ARG A 339 -6.00 1.73 -10.28
CA ARG A 339 -6.98 1.92 -9.19
C ARG A 339 -8.10 2.82 -9.66
N LEU A 340 -9.09 2.23 -10.29
CA LEU A 340 -10.17 2.92 -11.01
C LEU A 340 -9.59 4.00 -11.96
N GLU A 341 -8.51 3.65 -12.64
CA GLU A 341 -7.82 4.54 -13.58
C GLU A 341 -8.68 4.74 -14.82
N SER A 342 -9.13 5.97 -15.06
CA SER A 342 -10.08 6.31 -16.12
C SER A 342 -9.38 6.73 -17.40
N PHE A 343 -9.86 6.23 -18.51
CA PHE A 343 -9.42 6.54 -19.88
C PHE A 343 -10.65 6.95 -20.72
N PRO A 344 -10.78 8.21 -21.11
CA PRO A 344 -11.83 8.64 -22.04
C PRO A 344 -11.58 8.03 -23.43
N LEU A 345 -12.63 7.46 -24.03
CA LEU A 345 -12.58 6.89 -25.37
C LEU A 345 -13.03 7.90 -26.44
N PRO A 346 -12.53 7.79 -27.71
CA PRO A 346 -12.85 8.74 -28.78
C PRO A 346 -14.33 8.88 -29.11
N ASN A 347 -15.13 7.84 -28.85
CA ASN A 347 -16.58 7.81 -29.09
C ASN A 347 -17.42 8.38 -27.93
N GLY A 348 -16.76 8.88 -26.87
CA GLY A 348 -17.42 9.45 -25.66
C GLY A 348 -17.77 8.42 -24.59
N ALA A 349 -17.32 7.16 -24.72
CA ALA A 349 -17.35 6.17 -23.66
C ALA A 349 -16.14 6.32 -22.73
N HIS A 350 -16.09 5.53 -21.63
CA HIS A 350 -14.98 5.54 -20.70
C HIS A 350 -14.52 4.11 -20.38
N ALA A 351 -13.21 3.87 -20.40
CA ALA A 351 -12.62 2.65 -19.88
C ALA A 351 -12.01 2.92 -18.49
N PHE A 352 -12.18 1.96 -17.58
CA PHE A 352 -11.59 1.97 -16.24
C PHE A 352 -10.74 0.72 -16.07
N VAL A 353 -9.50 0.90 -15.59
CA VAL A 353 -8.62 -0.20 -15.21
C VAL A 353 -8.53 -0.27 -13.69
N ASP A 354 -8.81 -1.45 -13.11
CA ASP A 354 -8.83 -1.64 -11.66
C ASP A 354 -8.16 -2.96 -11.22
N TYR A 355 -7.61 -2.95 -10.01
CA TYR A 355 -6.95 -4.10 -9.38
C TYR A 355 -7.94 -5.05 -8.68
N ALA A 356 -9.24 -4.90 -8.83
CA ALA A 356 -10.26 -5.75 -8.23
C ALA A 356 -10.09 -7.21 -8.67
N HIS A 357 -9.51 -8.04 -7.81
CA HIS A 357 -9.17 -9.45 -8.05
C HIS A 357 -9.77 -10.40 -7.00
N THR A 358 -10.73 -9.91 -6.21
CA THR A 358 -11.55 -10.65 -5.26
C THR A 358 -13.03 -10.43 -5.58
N ASP A 359 -13.88 -11.35 -5.15
CA ASP A 359 -15.33 -11.26 -5.33
C ASP A 359 -15.93 -9.97 -4.73
N ASP A 360 -15.57 -9.62 -3.49
CA ASP A 360 -16.01 -8.38 -2.83
C ASP A 360 -15.54 -7.12 -3.55
N ALA A 361 -14.25 -7.07 -3.94
CA ALA A 361 -13.72 -5.91 -4.66
C ALA A 361 -14.39 -5.74 -6.04
N LEU A 362 -14.60 -6.84 -6.77
CA LEU A 362 -15.24 -6.82 -8.08
C LEU A 362 -16.71 -6.41 -7.98
N LEU A 363 -17.43 -6.92 -6.99
CA LEU A 363 -18.82 -6.51 -6.73
C LEU A 363 -18.92 -5.01 -6.42
N ARG A 364 -18.04 -4.49 -5.56
CA ARG A 364 -18.03 -3.07 -5.21
C ARG A 364 -17.72 -2.16 -6.40
N VAL A 365 -16.71 -2.50 -7.21
CA VAL A 365 -16.33 -1.67 -8.36
C VAL A 365 -17.38 -1.71 -9.46
N THR A 366 -17.97 -2.88 -9.75
CA THR A 366 -19.06 -2.99 -10.73
C THR A 366 -20.30 -2.23 -10.28
N ALA A 367 -20.70 -2.34 -9.00
CA ALA A 367 -21.82 -1.58 -8.45
C ALA A 367 -21.57 -0.07 -8.51
N ALA A 368 -20.36 0.39 -8.15
CA ALA A 368 -20.01 1.81 -8.23
C ALA A 368 -20.09 2.35 -9.66
N LEU A 369 -19.52 1.63 -10.64
CA LEU A 369 -19.55 2.05 -12.04
C LEU A 369 -20.97 1.95 -12.65
N ASN A 370 -21.74 0.93 -12.26
CA ASN A 370 -23.14 0.82 -12.68
C ASN A 370 -24.00 2.01 -12.17
N ALA A 371 -23.72 2.51 -10.98
CA ALA A 371 -24.39 3.70 -10.44
C ALA A 371 -24.00 5.02 -11.15
N LEU A 372 -22.85 5.04 -11.82
CA LEU A 372 -22.35 6.23 -12.54
C LEU A 372 -22.89 6.34 -13.95
N LYS A 373 -23.33 5.23 -14.56
CA LYS A 373 -23.77 5.24 -15.95
C LYS A 373 -25.07 6.00 -16.14
N THR A 374 -25.24 6.61 -17.30
CA THR A 374 -26.51 7.21 -17.71
C THR A 374 -27.56 6.10 -17.96
N LYS A 375 -28.85 6.47 -17.99
CA LYS A 375 -29.98 5.51 -18.07
C LYS A 375 -29.86 4.49 -19.23
N ASN A 376 -29.29 4.91 -20.36
CA ASN A 376 -29.18 4.09 -21.58
C ASN A 376 -27.79 3.49 -21.78
N ALA A 377 -26.81 3.87 -20.97
CA ALA A 377 -25.43 3.39 -21.07
C ALA A 377 -25.28 1.96 -20.52
N ARG A 378 -24.29 1.25 -21.03
CA ARG A 378 -23.95 -0.11 -20.61
C ARG A 378 -22.69 -0.10 -19.74
N LEU A 379 -22.64 -1.02 -18.79
CA LEU A 379 -21.41 -1.43 -18.13
C LEU A 379 -20.95 -2.76 -18.77
N ILE A 380 -19.78 -2.76 -19.39
CA ILE A 380 -19.11 -3.93 -19.97
C ILE A 380 -17.93 -4.26 -19.06
N THR A 381 -17.86 -5.48 -18.52
CA THR A 381 -16.81 -5.90 -17.60
C THR A 381 -15.93 -6.96 -18.22
N VAL A 382 -14.61 -6.74 -18.21
CA VAL A 382 -13.56 -7.71 -18.59
C VAL A 382 -12.85 -8.15 -17.33
N PHE A 383 -12.83 -9.45 -17.03
CA PHE A 383 -12.11 -9.97 -15.86
C PHE A 383 -11.64 -11.41 -16.06
N GLY A 384 -10.69 -11.82 -15.24
CA GLY A 384 -10.22 -13.19 -15.12
C GLY A 384 -9.80 -13.52 -13.69
N CYS A 385 -9.48 -14.80 -13.46
CA CYS A 385 -8.95 -15.27 -12.17
C CYS A 385 -7.52 -15.76 -12.31
N GLY A 386 -6.72 -15.57 -11.26
CA GLY A 386 -5.35 -16.11 -11.20
C GLY A 386 -5.33 -17.62 -10.91
N GLY A 387 -4.39 -18.32 -11.53
CA GLY A 387 -4.03 -19.70 -11.19
C GLY A 387 -3.23 -19.80 -9.89
N ASP A 388 -3.06 -21.01 -9.36
CA ASP A 388 -2.36 -21.32 -8.09
C ASP A 388 -2.86 -20.48 -6.91
N ARG A 389 -4.18 -20.25 -6.88
CA ARG A 389 -4.90 -19.47 -5.87
C ARG A 389 -6.16 -20.21 -5.45
N ASP A 390 -6.87 -19.66 -4.45
CA ASP A 390 -8.14 -20.18 -3.98
C ASP A 390 -9.15 -20.32 -5.13
N ARG A 391 -9.46 -21.58 -5.51
CA ARG A 391 -10.39 -21.91 -6.57
C ARG A 391 -11.84 -21.62 -6.18
N THR A 392 -12.14 -21.62 -4.88
CA THR A 392 -13.54 -21.43 -4.40
C THR A 392 -14.06 -20.03 -4.67
N LYS A 393 -13.16 -19.05 -4.87
CA LYS A 393 -13.54 -17.68 -5.23
C LYS A 393 -13.95 -17.53 -6.71
N ARG A 394 -13.55 -18.45 -7.63
CA ARG A 394 -13.78 -18.33 -9.08
C ARG A 394 -15.27 -18.19 -9.42
N PRO A 395 -16.18 -19.07 -8.97
CA PRO A 395 -17.61 -18.89 -9.21
C PRO A 395 -18.17 -17.61 -8.57
N ARG A 396 -17.71 -17.25 -7.35
CA ARG A 396 -18.15 -16.02 -6.68
C ARG A 396 -17.76 -14.76 -7.46
N MET A 397 -16.56 -14.75 -8.08
CA MET A 397 -16.13 -13.67 -8.97
C MET A 397 -16.96 -13.61 -10.25
N GLY A 398 -17.34 -14.77 -10.82
CA GLY A 398 -18.29 -14.86 -11.94
C GLY A 398 -19.62 -14.18 -11.62
N LYS A 399 -20.19 -14.48 -10.45
CA LYS A 399 -21.40 -13.82 -9.96
C LYS A 399 -21.22 -12.32 -9.80
N ALA A 400 -20.18 -11.90 -9.08
CA ALA A 400 -19.90 -10.49 -8.80
C ALA A 400 -19.68 -9.65 -10.08
N ALA A 401 -19.06 -10.23 -11.12
CA ALA A 401 -18.88 -9.57 -12.40
C ALA A 401 -20.17 -9.38 -13.16
N THR A 402 -21.07 -10.39 -13.15
CA THR A 402 -22.28 -10.38 -13.97
C THR A 402 -23.47 -9.71 -13.29
N GLU A 403 -23.49 -9.58 -11.97
CA GLU A 403 -24.61 -9.05 -11.20
C GLU A 403 -24.93 -7.57 -11.54
N ASN A 404 -23.91 -6.75 -11.80
CA ASN A 404 -24.06 -5.31 -12.09
C ASN A 404 -23.72 -4.94 -13.54
N SER A 405 -23.24 -5.88 -14.36
CA SER A 405 -22.80 -5.62 -15.73
C SER A 405 -23.90 -5.90 -16.75
N ASN A 406 -23.93 -5.11 -17.81
CA ASN A 406 -24.81 -5.35 -18.97
C ASN A 406 -24.21 -6.40 -19.91
N PHE A 407 -22.88 -6.55 -19.91
CA PHE A 407 -22.17 -7.57 -20.66
C PHE A 407 -20.84 -7.89 -19.95
N THR A 408 -20.42 -9.15 -19.98
CA THR A 408 -19.18 -9.58 -19.34
C THR A 408 -18.31 -10.40 -20.30
N ILE A 409 -17.03 -10.08 -20.39
CA ILE A 409 -16.03 -10.90 -21.10
C ILE A 409 -15.13 -11.57 -20.06
N ILE A 410 -15.13 -12.90 -20.06
CA ILE A 410 -14.30 -13.71 -19.17
C ILE A 410 -13.04 -14.07 -19.92
N THR A 411 -11.88 -13.76 -19.31
CA THR A 411 -10.58 -13.91 -19.97
C THR A 411 -9.53 -14.51 -19.03
N SER A 412 -8.31 -14.74 -19.52
CA SER A 412 -7.17 -15.11 -18.69
C SER A 412 -6.63 -13.91 -17.90
N ASP A 413 -6.16 -14.18 -16.69
CA ASP A 413 -5.37 -13.23 -15.87
C ASP A 413 -3.92 -13.72 -15.82
N ASN A 414 -3.39 -14.11 -14.66
CA ASN A 414 -2.11 -14.80 -14.48
C ASN A 414 -2.38 -16.30 -14.29
N PRO A 415 -2.38 -17.15 -15.33
CA PRO A 415 -2.71 -18.56 -15.18
C PRO A 415 -1.67 -19.34 -14.38
N ARG A 416 -0.45 -18.83 -14.27
CA ARG A 416 0.68 -19.49 -13.59
C ARG A 416 0.89 -20.91 -14.09
N THR A 417 0.79 -21.93 -13.23
CA THR A 417 0.98 -23.32 -13.63
C THR A 417 -0.32 -24.03 -14.07
N GLU A 418 -1.48 -23.36 -13.94
CA GLU A 418 -2.77 -23.94 -14.33
C GLU A 418 -3.13 -23.65 -15.80
N ASP A 419 -3.94 -24.53 -16.40
CA ASP A 419 -4.54 -24.29 -17.71
C ASP A 419 -5.53 -23.09 -17.64
N PRO A 420 -5.34 -22.02 -18.43
CA PRO A 420 -6.23 -20.87 -18.45
C PRO A 420 -7.68 -21.23 -18.81
N LEU A 421 -7.92 -22.23 -19.66
CA LEU A 421 -9.26 -22.67 -20.01
C LEU A 421 -9.95 -23.36 -18.83
N GLN A 422 -9.20 -24.12 -18.01
CA GLN A 422 -9.75 -24.72 -16.81
C GLN A 422 -10.11 -23.65 -15.76
N ILE A 423 -9.29 -22.61 -15.61
CA ILE A 423 -9.60 -21.49 -14.72
C ILE A 423 -10.90 -20.80 -15.16
N ILE A 424 -11.06 -20.57 -16.46
CA ILE A 424 -12.29 -20.00 -17.03
C ILE A 424 -13.49 -20.92 -16.77
N ALA A 425 -13.34 -22.23 -16.99
CA ALA A 425 -14.40 -23.21 -16.74
C ALA A 425 -14.85 -23.21 -15.28
N ASP A 426 -13.95 -22.96 -14.31
CA ASP A 426 -14.27 -22.85 -12.89
C ASP A 426 -15.04 -21.54 -12.56
N ILE A 427 -14.98 -20.51 -13.40
CA ILE A 427 -15.74 -19.25 -13.23
C ILE A 427 -17.18 -19.41 -13.67
N LEU A 428 -17.43 -20.13 -14.78
CA LEU A 428 -18.74 -20.21 -15.46
C LEU A 428 -19.91 -20.62 -14.56
N PRO A 429 -19.77 -21.57 -13.61
CA PRO A 429 -20.87 -21.96 -12.74
C PRO A 429 -21.41 -20.83 -11.84
N GLY A 430 -20.67 -19.75 -11.70
CA GLY A 430 -21.08 -18.60 -10.91
C GLY A 430 -21.78 -17.49 -11.68
N ILE A 431 -21.87 -17.60 -12.99
CA ILE A 431 -22.53 -16.58 -13.83
C ILE A 431 -24.00 -16.46 -13.44
N THR A 432 -24.48 -15.24 -13.27
CA THR A 432 -25.89 -14.95 -12.98
C THR A 432 -26.78 -15.44 -14.13
N ASP A 433 -27.84 -16.15 -13.79
CA ASP A 433 -28.78 -16.71 -14.81
C ASP A 433 -29.28 -15.61 -15.75
N GLY A 434 -29.14 -15.86 -17.07
CA GLY A 434 -29.56 -14.93 -18.11
C GLY A 434 -28.65 -13.72 -18.33
N ALA A 435 -27.57 -13.57 -17.56
CA ALA A 435 -26.61 -12.48 -17.79
C ALA A 435 -25.83 -12.71 -19.09
N PRO A 436 -25.76 -11.71 -20.00
CA PRO A 436 -24.98 -11.83 -21.23
C PRO A 436 -23.48 -11.89 -20.96
N TYR A 437 -22.82 -12.91 -21.49
CA TYR A 437 -21.36 -13.03 -21.38
C TYR A 437 -20.74 -13.68 -22.60
N GLU A 438 -19.43 -13.54 -22.71
CA GLU A 438 -18.58 -14.22 -23.67
C GLU A 438 -17.26 -14.67 -23.04
N VAL A 439 -16.64 -15.70 -23.60
CA VAL A 439 -15.32 -16.18 -23.21
C VAL A 439 -14.33 -15.84 -24.34
N GLU A 440 -13.29 -15.06 -24.00
CA GLU A 440 -12.14 -14.78 -24.86
C GLU A 440 -10.87 -15.01 -24.02
N PRO A 441 -10.17 -16.13 -24.19
CA PRO A 441 -8.99 -16.45 -23.39
C PRO A 441 -7.80 -15.50 -23.57
N ASP A 442 -7.67 -14.91 -24.77
CA ASP A 442 -6.63 -13.92 -25.06
C ASP A 442 -7.06 -12.55 -24.47
N ARG A 443 -6.38 -12.12 -23.39
CA ARG A 443 -6.75 -10.91 -22.68
C ARG A 443 -6.66 -9.65 -23.54
N ALA A 444 -5.68 -9.56 -24.44
CA ALA A 444 -5.58 -8.40 -25.34
C ALA A 444 -6.77 -8.32 -26.28
N LYS A 445 -7.20 -9.47 -26.84
CA LYS A 445 -8.39 -9.54 -27.69
C LYS A 445 -9.66 -9.25 -26.89
N ALA A 446 -9.77 -9.75 -25.66
CA ALA A 446 -10.90 -9.49 -24.78
C ALA A 446 -11.06 -7.98 -24.51
N ILE A 447 -9.96 -7.30 -24.18
CA ILE A 447 -9.94 -5.84 -23.97
C ILE A 447 -10.30 -5.09 -25.25
N ALA A 448 -9.63 -5.39 -26.36
CA ALA A 448 -9.91 -4.74 -27.64
C ALA A 448 -11.37 -4.91 -28.07
N LYS A 449 -11.96 -6.09 -27.85
CA LYS A 449 -13.35 -6.39 -28.14
C LYS A 449 -14.29 -5.57 -27.26
N ALA A 450 -14.05 -5.53 -25.94
CA ALA A 450 -14.86 -4.75 -25.02
C ALA A 450 -14.87 -3.26 -25.40
N LEU A 451 -13.71 -2.71 -25.73
CA LEU A 451 -13.56 -1.30 -26.16
C LEU A 451 -14.27 -1.04 -27.49
N ALA A 452 -14.16 -1.94 -28.46
CA ALA A 452 -14.81 -1.82 -29.79
C ALA A 452 -16.35 -1.92 -29.72
N MET A 453 -16.90 -2.59 -28.70
CA MET A 453 -18.35 -2.73 -28.50
C MET A 453 -19.00 -1.46 -27.91
N THR A 454 -18.22 -0.48 -27.44
CA THR A 454 -18.74 0.70 -26.75
C THR A 454 -19.48 1.64 -27.67
N GLU A 455 -20.56 2.19 -27.14
CA GLU A 455 -21.24 3.38 -27.66
C GLU A 455 -20.99 4.58 -26.73
N LYS A 456 -21.48 5.75 -27.12
CA LYS A 456 -21.36 6.96 -26.30
C LYS A 456 -21.94 6.75 -24.90
N ASP A 457 -21.24 7.23 -23.87
CA ASP A 457 -21.57 7.14 -22.45
C ASP A 457 -21.43 5.71 -21.85
N ASP A 458 -21.10 4.69 -22.64
CA ASP A 458 -20.81 3.35 -22.11
C ASP A 458 -19.57 3.37 -21.20
N ILE A 459 -19.53 2.43 -20.26
CA ILE A 459 -18.43 2.21 -19.35
C ILE A 459 -17.85 0.82 -19.57
N VAL A 460 -16.54 0.71 -19.74
CA VAL A 460 -15.81 -0.56 -19.72
C VAL A 460 -15.00 -0.65 -18.42
N LEU A 461 -15.16 -1.73 -17.69
CA LEU A 461 -14.29 -2.10 -16.58
C LEU A 461 -13.34 -3.21 -17.01
N ILE A 462 -12.04 -2.99 -16.86
CA ILE A 462 -11.00 -4.00 -17.04
C ILE A 462 -10.44 -4.29 -15.64
N ALA A 463 -10.80 -5.45 -15.07
CA ALA A 463 -10.52 -5.79 -13.68
C ALA A 463 -9.51 -6.95 -13.55
N GLY A 464 -8.78 -6.96 -12.43
CA GLY A 464 -7.88 -8.02 -12.00
C GLY A 464 -6.43 -7.57 -11.88
N LYS A 465 -5.80 -7.10 -12.96
CA LYS A 465 -4.38 -6.77 -13.00
C LYS A 465 -4.05 -5.38 -12.47
N GLY A 466 -4.93 -4.41 -12.70
CA GLY A 466 -4.70 -3.03 -12.28
C GLY A 466 -3.35 -2.48 -12.77
N HIS A 467 -2.38 -2.33 -11.88
CA HIS A 467 -1.04 -1.82 -12.17
C HIS A 467 -0.03 -2.88 -12.59
N GLU A 468 -0.38 -4.18 -12.55
CA GLU A 468 0.54 -5.24 -12.98
C GLU A 468 0.85 -5.11 -14.48
N ASP A 469 2.12 -5.14 -14.82
CA ASP A 469 2.66 -4.99 -16.17
C ASP A 469 3.15 -6.32 -16.77
N TYR A 470 2.67 -7.45 -16.21
CA TYR A 470 3.04 -8.78 -16.69
C TYR A 470 1.86 -9.75 -16.65
N GLN A 471 1.97 -10.79 -17.47
CA GLN A 471 1.17 -12.01 -17.37
C GLN A 471 2.11 -13.18 -17.02
N ASP A 472 1.83 -13.87 -15.91
CA ASP A 472 2.61 -15.02 -15.44
C ASP A 472 2.03 -16.31 -16.07
N ILE A 473 2.80 -16.92 -16.98
CA ILE A 473 2.45 -18.16 -17.67
C ILE A 473 3.58 -19.17 -17.41
N MET A 474 3.27 -20.27 -16.74
CA MET A 474 4.23 -21.34 -16.39
C MET A 474 5.46 -20.83 -15.65
N GLY A 475 5.29 -19.81 -14.77
CA GLY A 475 6.37 -19.19 -14.01
C GLY A 475 7.22 -18.19 -14.80
N VAL A 476 6.88 -17.93 -16.06
CA VAL A 476 7.54 -16.91 -16.90
C VAL A 476 6.65 -15.68 -16.97
N LYS A 477 7.20 -14.53 -16.58
CA LYS A 477 6.51 -13.24 -16.67
C LYS A 477 6.69 -12.63 -18.04
N HIS A 478 5.60 -12.58 -18.81
CA HIS A 478 5.53 -11.90 -20.09
C HIS A 478 5.01 -10.49 -19.88
N HIS A 479 5.57 -9.49 -20.53
CA HIS A 479 5.08 -8.11 -20.45
C HIS A 479 3.63 -8.03 -20.94
N PHE A 480 2.73 -7.51 -20.13
CA PHE A 480 1.33 -7.28 -20.44
C PHE A 480 0.70 -6.30 -19.46
N ASP A 481 0.23 -5.17 -19.93
CA ASP A 481 -0.37 -4.11 -19.12
C ASP A 481 -1.74 -3.72 -19.70
N ASP A 482 -2.81 -3.89 -18.91
CA ASP A 482 -4.17 -3.52 -19.30
C ASP A 482 -4.29 -2.06 -19.76
N ARG A 483 -3.54 -1.16 -19.12
CA ARG A 483 -3.52 0.28 -19.43
C ARG A 483 -2.89 0.57 -20.78
N GLU A 484 -1.85 -0.20 -21.15
CA GLU A 484 -1.22 -0.09 -22.46
C GLU A 484 -2.15 -0.55 -23.58
N GLU A 485 -2.90 -1.62 -23.35
CA GLU A 485 -3.91 -2.09 -24.31
C GLU A 485 -5.01 -1.05 -24.54
N VAL A 486 -5.48 -0.37 -23.48
CA VAL A 486 -6.40 0.75 -23.62
C VAL A 486 -5.78 1.92 -24.39
N ARG A 487 -4.56 2.36 -24.03
CA ARG A 487 -3.86 3.47 -24.73
C ARG A 487 -3.61 3.15 -26.20
N LYS A 488 -3.23 1.91 -26.52
CA LYS A 488 -3.07 1.43 -27.89
C LYS A 488 -4.38 1.55 -28.67
N PHE A 489 -5.51 1.21 -28.07
CA PHE A 489 -6.82 1.34 -28.71
C PHE A 489 -7.19 2.80 -29.00
N ILE A 490 -6.93 3.73 -28.08
CA ILE A 490 -7.22 5.15 -28.27
C ILE A 490 -6.19 5.88 -29.16
N GLY A 491 -5.14 5.20 -29.61
CA GLY A 491 -4.11 5.77 -30.49
C GLY A 491 -3.06 6.61 -29.77
N GLU A 492 -2.98 6.59 -28.46
CA GLU A 492 -1.90 7.21 -27.69
C GLU A 492 -0.62 6.37 -27.81
N ARG A 493 0.45 6.97 -28.33
CA ARG A 493 1.80 6.37 -28.30
C ARG A 493 2.45 6.67 -26.95
N ARG A 494 3.29 5.73 -26.46
CA ARG A 494 4.10 5.93 -25.24
C ARG A 494 4.96 7.18 -25.32
#